data_abbbc32ba8a85f49b93373364cf1263c
#
_entry.id   abbbc32ba8a85f49b93373364cf1263c
#
_cell.length_a   1.000
_cell.length_b   1.000
_cell.length_c   1.000
_cell.angle_alpha   90.00
_cell.angle_beta   90.00
_cell.angle_gamma   90.00
#
_symmetry.space_group_name_H-M   'P 1'
#
loop_
_entity.id
_entity.type
_entity.pdbx_description
1 polymer ?
#
loop_
_entity_poly.entity_id
_entity_poly.type
_entity_poly.pdbx_seq_one_letter_code
_entity_poly.pdbx_strand_id
1 'polypeptide(L)'
;MRLERGGAALALVLASAPARARVETRVVEYQEGGAVLEGYLARDTAGPARKPGVLIVHDWSGVGPYVKGRAEQLAAMGYVAFAADIYGKGVRPKTAKEASAAASIYRSDRKLMRARVAAALAELRRQPDVLGNEIAAIGYCFGGTAVLELARSGADVAGVVSFHGGLDSPTPADGKNIRARVLVLHGADDPFVPEAQVKALEDELRGGGVDWQLVEYGGAVHSFTIPDAGSDNSKGAAYNAAADRRSWKAMVDFFAELFPAAR
;
A
#
# COMPACT_ATOMS: atom_id res chain seq x y z
N MET A 1 39.85 -52.96 -37.74
CA MET A 1 39.87 -51.54 -37.40
C MET A 1 38.42 -51.03 -37.48
N ARG A 2 37.67 -50.99 -36.35
CA ARG A 2 36.27 -50.56 -36.30
C ARG A 2 36.27 -49.11 -35.82
N LEU A 3 35.72 -48.22 -36.64
CA LEU A 3 35.45 -46.83 -36.27
C LEU A 3 34.10 -46.76 -35.52
N GLU A 4 34.17 -46.38 -34.23
CA GLU A 4 32.99 -46.00 -33.46
C GLU A 4 32.62 -44.55 -33.80
N ARG A 5 31.42 -44.37 -34.29
CA ARG A 5 30.79 -43.04 -34.51
C ARG A 5 30.11 -42.61 -33.23
N GLY A 6 30.71 -41.71 -32.47
CA GLY A 6 30.09 -41.06 -31.35
C GLY A 6 29.04 -40.03 -31.82
N GLY A 7 27.78 -40.32 -31.57
CA GLY A 7 26.67 -39.39 -31.80
C GLY A 7 26.56 -38.43 -30.61
N ALA A 8 26.87 -37.15 -30.79
CA ALA A 8 26.59 -36.10 -29.82
C ALA A 8 25.08 -35.76 -29.82
N ALA A 9 24.37 -36.11 -28.76
CA ALA A 9 23.00 -35.68 -28.55
C ALA A 9 22.96 -34.19 -28.11
N LEU A 10 22.46 -33.32 -28.95
CA LEU A 10 22.24 -31.91 -28.67
C LEU A 10 20.98 -31.80 -27.81
N ALA A 11 21.13 -31.56 -26.51
CA ALA A 11 20.01 -31.29 -25.60
C ALA A 11 19.47 -29.89 -25.88
N LEU A 12 18.29 -29.82 -26.47
CA LEU A 12 17.56 -28.59 -26.71
C LEU A 12 16.96 -28.10 -25.36
N VAL A 13 17.59 -27.11 -24.72
CA VAL A 13 17.04 -26.43 -23.56
C VAL A 13 15.95 -25.49 -24.05
N LEU A 14 14.69 -25.91 -23.92
CA LEU A 14 13.55 -25.05 -24.15
C LEU A 14 13.46 -24.04 -23.00
N ALA A 15 13.95 -22.82 -23.22
CA ALA A 15 13.70 -21.71 -22.34
C ALA A 15 12.19 -21.37 -22.37
N SER A 16 11.47 -21.74 -21.33
CA SER A 16 10.07 -21.31 -21.16
C SER A 16 10.03 -19.79 -21.03
N ALA A 17 9.40 -19.10 -21.96
CA ALA A 17 9.11 -17.66 -21.83
C ALA A 17 8.31 -17.45 -20.54
N PRO A 18 8.60 -16.39 -19.76
CA PRO A 18 7.82 -16.10 -18.57
C PRO A 18 6.35 -15.92 -18.95
N ALA A 19 5.46 -16.62 -18.26
CA ALA A 19 4.03 -16.47 -18.46
C ALA A 19 3.65 -15.01 -18.22
N ARG A 20 3.03 -14.36 -19.21
CA ARG A 20 2.57 -12.99 -19.06
C ARG A 20 1.51 -12.92 -17.95
N ALA A 21 1.67 -12.01 -17.01
CA ALA A 21 0.72 -11.79 -15.93
C ALA A 21 -0.71 -11.64 -16.49
N ARG A 22 -1.65 -12.40 -15.93
CA ARG A 22 -3.06 -12.33 -16.26
C ARG A 22 -3.82 -11.78 -15.07
N VAL A 23 -3.89 -10.46 -14.98
CA VAL A 23 -4.56 -9.77 -13.88
C VAL A 23 -6.08 -9.93 -14.03
N GLU A 24 -6.70 -10.52 -13.02
CA GLU A 24 -8.14 -10.58 -12.83
C GLU A 24 -8.54 -9.65 -11.68
N THR A 25 -9.69 -8.98 -11.84
CA THR A 25 -10.19 -8.02 -10.86
C THR A 25 -11.63 -8.30 -10.51
N ARG A 26 -12.02 -7.97 -9.27
CA ARG A 26 -13.41 -8.03 -8.85
C ARG A 26 -13.69 -7.06 -7.71
N VAL A 27 -14.93 -6.63 -7.62
CA VAL A 27 -15.47 -5.92 -6.46
C VAL A 27 -15.77 -6.93 -5.37
N VAL A 28 -15.45 -6.59 -4.12
CA VAL A 28 -15.70 -7.42 -2.93
C VAL A 28 -16.43 -6.59 -1.90
N GLU A 29 -17.61 -7.04 -1.51
CA GLU A 29 -18.35 -6.43 -0.40
C GLU A 29 -17.95 -7.09 0.92
N TYR A 30 -17.79 -6.28 1.96
CA TYR A 30 -17.52 -6.71 3.32
C TYR A 30 -18.19 -5.74 4.31
N GLN A 31 -18.11 -6.01 5.60
CA GLN A 31 -18.86 -5.25 6.61
C GLN A 31 -17.96 -4.84 7.78
N GLU A 32 -18.26 -3.67 8.35
CA GLU A 32 -17.73 -3.22 9.63
C GLU A 32 -18.79 -2.35 10.35
N GLY A 33 -19.08 -2.68 11.63
CA GLY A 33 -20.01 -1.88 12.47
C GLY A 33 -21.38 -1.62 11.86
N GLY A 34 -21.90 -2.58 11.05
CA GLY A 34 -23.19 -2.45 10.34
C GLY A 34 -23.09 -1.67 9.02
N ALA A 35 -21.96 -1.10 8.68
CA ALA A 35 -21.76 -0.47 7.37
C ALA A 35 -21.29 -1.49 6.35
N VAL A 36 -21.87 -1.46 5.14
CA VAL A 36 -21.40 -2.20 3.98
C VAL A 36 -20.27 -1.42 3.32
N LEU A 37 -19.18 -2.09 3.02
CA LEU A 37 -17.96 -1.58 2.39
C LEU A 37 -17.76 -2.28 1.05
N GLU A 38 -17.20 -1.58 0.06
CA GLU A 38 -17.03 -2.09 -1.28
C GLU A 38 -15.57 -1.89 -1.74
N GLY A 39 -14.74 -2.91 -1.53
CA GLY A 39 -13.34 -2.92 -1.94
C GLY A 39 -13.14 -3.45 -3.37
N TYR A 40 -11.89 -3.36 -3.84
CA TYR A 40 -11.49 -3.80 -5.16
C TYR A 40 -10.30 -4.75 -5.05
N LEU A 41 -10.51 -6.01 -5.44
CA LEU A 41 -9.49 -7.05 -5.45
C LEU A 41 -8.88 -7.17 -6.84
N ALA A 42 -7.55 -7.22 -6.90
CA ALA A 42 -6.79 -7.54 -8.11
C ALA A 42 -5.80 -8.66 -7.80
N ARG A 43 -5.67 -9.64 -8.71
CA ARG A 43 -4.75 -10.77 -8.57
C ARG A 43 -4.25 -11.24 -9.93
N ASP A 44 -3.03 -11.74 -9.97
CA ASP A 44 -2.55 -12.48 -11.13
C ASP A 44 -2.95 -13.95 -10.99
N THR A 45 -3.61 -14.51 -12.01
CA THR A 45 -4.02 -15.91 -12.06
C THR A 45 -2.92 -16.84 -12.59
N ALA A 46 -1.79 -16.29 -13.02
CA ALA A 46 -0.59 -17.04 -13.36
C ALA A 46 0.31 -17.25 -12.13
N GLY A 47 1.20 -18.23 -12.20
CA GLY A 47 2.20 -18.51 -11.17
C GLY A 47 1.65 -19.23 -9.93
N PRO A 48 2.23 -19.04 -8.72
CA PRO A 48 1.87 -19.78 -7.52
C PRO A 48 0.41 -19.61 -7.11
N ALA A 49 -0.20 -20.67 -6.58
CA ALA A 49 -1.59 -20.67 -6.15
C ALA A 49 -1.85 -19.72 -4.97
N ARG A 50 -0.83 -19.49 -4.12
CA ARG A 50 -0.91 -18.54 -2.99
C ARG A 50 0.24 -17.55 -3.06
N LYS A 51 -0.05 -16.30 -2.74
CA LYS A 51 0.85 -15.15 -2.89
C LYS A 51 0.76 -14.24 -1.68
N PRO A 52 1.80 -13.42 -1.39
CA PRO A 52 1.68 -12.37 -0.40
C PRO A 52 0.54 -11.40 -0.72
N GLY A 53 -0.13 -10.94 0.33
CA GLY A 53 -1.22 -9.98 0.23
C GLY A 53 -0.75 -8.53 0.39
N VAL A 54 -1.35 -7.60 -0.35
CA VAL A 54 -1.14 -6.17 -0.16
C VAL A 54 -2.49 -5.47 0.03
N LEU A 55 -2.71 -4.96 1.23
CA LEU A 55 -3.83 -4.08 1.52
C LEU A 55 -3.48 -2.67 1.06
N ILE A 56 -4.36 -2.01 0.31
CA ILE A 56 -4.16 -0.64 -0.18
C ILE A 56 -5.25 0.25 0.38
N VAL A 57 -4.88 1.32 1.08
CA VAL A 57 -5.86 2.32 1.53
C VAL A 57 -5.80 3.53 0.61
N HIS A 58 -6.98 3.90 0.11
CA HIS A 58 -7.17 5.00 -0.84
C HIS A 58 -6.82 6.37 -0.26
N ASP A 59 -6.61 7.35 -1.12
CA ASP A 59 -6.55 8.77 -0.75
C ASP A 59 -7.92 9.32 -0.33
N TRP A 60 -8.05 10.61 -0.16
CA TRP A 60 -9.30 11.25 0.27
C TRP A 60 -10.48 11.10 -0.73
N SER A 61 -10.23 10.66 -1.96
CA SER A 61 -11.26 10.49 -2.99
C SER A 61 -12.04 9.16 -2.92
N GLY A 62 -11.60 8.23 -2.08
CA GLY A 62 -12.22 6.90 -1.97
C GLY A 62 -11.65 5.89 -2.97
N VAL A 63 -12.32 4.73 -3.12
CA VAL A 63 -11.89 3.66 -4.04
C VAL A 63 -12.15 4.07 -5.50
N GLY A 64 -11.28 4.90 -6.03
CA GLY A 64 -11.31 5.44 -7.39
C GLY A 64 -10.32 4.76 -8.36
N PRO A 65 -10.21 5.30 -9.60
CA PRO A 65 -9.33 4.76 -10.64
C PRO A 65 -7.86 4.67 -10.20
N TYR A 66 -7.35 5.66 -9.46
CA TYR A 66 -5.97 5.69 -9.01
C TYR A 66 -5.61 4.46 -8.16
N VAL A 67 -6.34 4.22 -7.08
CA VAL A 67 -6.04 3.11 -6.17
C VAL A 67 -6.32 1.75 -6.82
N LYS A 68 -7.29 1.66 -7.72
CA LYS A 68 -7.55 0.45 -8.52
C LYS A 68 -6.38 0.14 -9.45
N GLY A 69 -5.85 1.13 -10.15
CA GLY A 69 -4.65 0.99 -10.98
C GLY A 69 -3.42 0.55 -10.19
N ARG A 70 -3.23 1.08 -8.96
CA ARG A 70 -2.15 0.61 -8.06
C ARG A 70 -2.35 -0.85 -7.63
N ALA A 71 -3.60 -1.28 -7.39
CA ALA A 71 -3.90 -2.68 -7.11
C ALA A 71 -3.56 -3.60 -8.30
N GLU A 72 -3.90 -3.19 -9.50
CA GLU A 72 -3.57 -3.94 -10.72
C GLU A 72 -2.05 -4.02 -10.97
N GLN A 73 -1.31 -2.92 -10.71
CA GLN A 73 0.15 -2.91 -10.80
C GLN A 73 0.78 -3.92 -9.82
N LEU A 74 0.32 -3.96 -8.57
CA LEU A 74 0.79 -4.91 -7.58
C LEU A 74 0.41 -6.36 -7.93
N ALA A 75 -0.80 -6.57 -8.46
CA ALA A 75 -1.21 -7.88 -8.95
C ALA A 75 -0.31 -8.37 -10.09
N ALA A 76 0.04 -7.50 -11.05
CA ALA A 76 0.98 -7.83 -12.12
C ALA A 76 2.40 -8.14 -11.62
N MET A 77 2.75 -7.71 -10.41
CA MET A 77 4.02 -8.04 -9.73
C MET A 77 3.96 -9.34 -8.92
N GLY A 78 2.80 -10.04 -8.92
CA GLY A 78 2.64 -11.32 -8.24
C GLY A 78 2.06 -11.24 -6.83
N TYR A 79 1.47 -10.12 -6.43
CA TYR A 79 0.74 -9.98 -5.16
C TYR A 79 -0.77 -10.21 -5.35
N VAL A 80 -1.48 -10.53 -4.26
CA VAL A 80 -2.93 -10.36 -4.18
C VAL A 80 -3.19 -9.00 -3.55
N ALA A 81 -3.70 -8.06 -4.33
CA ALA A 81 -3.87 -6.67 -3.91
C ALA A 81 -5.34 -6.34 -3.65
N PHE A 82 -5.63 -5.72 -2.52
CA PHE A 82 -6.99 -5.35 -2.11
C PHE A 82 -7.07 -3.86 -1.76
N ALA A 83 -7.71 -3.07 -2.62
CA ALA A 83 -8.01 -1.68 -2.32
C ALA A 83 -9.23 -1.62 -1.39
N ALA A 84 -8.97 -1.21 -0.15
CA ALA A 84 -9.95 -1.11 0.92
C ALA A 84 -10.88 0.08 0.74
N ASP A 85 -12.17 -0.11 0.99
CA ASP A 85 -13.13 0.98 1.17
C ASP A 85 -13.19 1.37 2.65
N ILE A 86 -12.90 2.62 2.96
CA ILE A 86 -12.98 3.15 4.32
C ILE A 86 -14.30 3.89 4.53
N TYR A 87 -14.84 4.49 3.47
CA TYR A 87 -15.97 5.41 3.57
C TYR A 87 -17.34 4.71 3.59
N GLY A 88 -17.47 3.62 2.84
CA GLY A 88 -18.74 2.90 2.68
C GLY A 88 -19.12 2.70 1.21
N LYS A 89 -19.88 1.64 0.96
CA LYS A 89 -20.37 1.31 -0.38
C LYS A 89 -21.07 2.50 -1.03
N GLY A 90 -20.63 2.85 -2.23
CA GLY A 90 -21.19 3.96 -3.00
C GLY A 90 -20.70 5.36 -2.59
N VAL A 91 -19.95 5.49 -1.48
CA VAL A 91 -19.39 6.79 -1.07
C VAL A 91 -18.14 7.07 -1.88
N ARG A 92 -18.28 7.88 -2.92
CA ARG A 92 -17.20 8.28 -3.85
C ARG A 92 -17.26 9.80 -4.05
N PRO A 93 -16.55 10.59 -3.21
CA PRO A 93 -16.51 12.04 -3.29
C PRO A 93 -16.14 12.52 -4.69
N LYS A 94 -16.88 13.49 -5.20
CA LYS A 94 -16.68 14.06 -6.55
C LYS A 94 -16.05 15.44 -6.53
N THR A 95 -16.03 16.09 -5.37
CA THR A 95 -15.44 17.41 -5.17
C THR A 95 -14.47 17.42 -3.99
N ALA A 96 -13.53 18.35 -3.98
CA ALA A 96 -12.60 18.53 -2.87
C ALA A 96 -13.34 18.75 -1.52
N LYS A 97 -14.47 19.45 -1.55
CA LYS A 97 -15.30 19.68 -0.36
C LYS A 97 -15.89 18.37 0.19
N GLU A 98 -16.42 17.52 -0.69
CA GLU A 98 -16.96 16.21 -0.31
C GLU A 98 -15.84 15.29 0.20
N ALA A 99 -14.68 15.26 -0.49
CA ALA A 99 -13.53 14.45 -0.10
C ALA A 99 -12.99 14.87 1.27
N SER A 100 -12.87 16.18 1.52
CA SER A 100 -12.46 16.71 2.82
C SER A 100 -13.46 16.33 3.93
N ALA A 101 -14.75 16.45 3.68
CA ALA A 101 -15.79 16.08 4.64
C ALA A 101 -15.76 14.59 4.98
N ALA A 102 -15.66 13.72 3.96
CA ALA A 102 -15.56 12.27 4.15
C ALA A 102 -14.29 11.87 4.93
N ALA A 103 -13.13 12.39 4.55
CA ALA A 103 -11.87 12.09 5.24
C ALA A 103 -11.88 12.59 6.69
N SER A 104 -12.49 13.74 6.98
CA SER A 104 -12.52 14.34 8.31
C SER A 104 -13.23 13.47 9.34
N ILE A 105 -14.26 12.69 8.95
CA ILE A 105 -14.96 11.76 9.85
C ILE A 105 -13.94 10.78 10.47
N TYR A 106 -13.08 10.20 9.66
CA TYR A 106 -12.12 9.18 10.10
C TYR A 106 -10.86 9.79 10.71
N ARG A 107 -10.44 10.98 10.25
CA ARG A 107 -9.33 11.71 10.88
C ARG A 107 -9.65 12.15 12.30
N SER A 108 -10.88 12.53 12.58
CA SER A 108 -11.33 12.89 13.92
C SER A 108 -11.69 11.68 14.80
N ASP A 109 -12.01 10.52 14.20
CA ASP A 109 -12.26 9.26 14.89
C ASP A 109 -11.26 8.18 14.44
N ARG A 110 -10.07 8.16 15.07
CA ARG A 110 -9.03 7.19 14.78
C ARG A 110 -9.45 5.76 15.12
N LYS A 111 -10.35 5.58 16.08
CA LYS A 111 -10.89 4.25 16.43
C LYS A 111 -11.73 3.70 15.26
N LEU A 112 -12.60 4.51 14.70
CA LEU A 112 -13.38 4.14 13.52
C LEU A 112 -12.45 3.88 12.31
N MET A 113 -11.45 4.73 12.08
CA MET A 113 -10.46 4.52 11.02
C MET A 113 -9.79 3.16 11.17
N ARG A 114 -9.25 2.84 12.36
CA ARG A 114 -8.62 1.54 12.67
C ARG A 114 -9.57 0.37 12.42
N ALA A 115 -10.84 0.49 12.85
CA ALA A 115 -11.85 -0.56 12.65
C ALA A 115 -12.12 -0.84 11.16
N ARG A 116 -12.25 0.21 10.34
CA ARG A 116 -12.45 0.09 8.89
C ARG A 116 -11.28 -0.59 8.18
N VAL A 117 -10.04 -0.18 8.51
CA VAL A 117 -8.85 -0.80 7.91
C VAL A 117 -8.67 -2.24 8.38
N ALA A 118 -8.93 -2.53 9.66
CA ALA A 118 -8.86 -3.89 10.20
C ALA A 118 -9.89 -4.83 9.54
N ALA A 119 -11.10 -4.36 9.27
CA ALA A 119 -12.12 -5.14 8.55
C ALA A 119 -11.65 -5.47 7.12
N ALA A 120 -11.04 -4.51 6.42
CA ALA A 120 -10.47 -4.73 5.10
C ALA A 120 -9.29 -5.73 5.13
N LEU A 121 -8.43 -5.64 6.15
CA LEU A 121 -7.34 -6.60 6.36
C LEU A 121 -7.89 -8.02 6.60
N ALA A 122 -8.95 -8.14 7.39
CA ALA A 122 -9.60 -9.41 7.63
C ALA A 122 -10.22 -9.99 6.35
N GLU A 123 -10.79 -9.14 5.49
CA GLU A 123 -11.33 -9.57 4.19
C GLU A 123 -10.21 -10.03 3.24
N LEU A 124 -9.09 -9.32 3.16
CA LEU A 124 -7.92 -9.75 2.38
C LEU A 124 -7.41 -11.12 2.86
N ARG A 125 -7.33 -11.35 4.16
CA ARG A 125 -6.89 -12.63 4.74
C ARG A 125 -7.81 -13.81 4.42
N ARG A 126 -9.09 -13.56 4.17
CA ARG A 126 -10.07 -14.60 3.77
C ARG A 126 -9.91 -15.04 2.32
N GLN A 127 -9.17 -14.29 1.51
CA GLN A 127 -8.97 -14.67 0.11
C GLN A 127 -8.16 -15.97 0.05
N PRO A 128 -8.60 -16.99 -0.71
CA PRO A 128 -8.00 -18.34 -0.68
C PRO A 128 -6.57 -18.37 -1.25
N ASP A 129 -6.24 -17.40 -2.07
CA ASP A 129 -4.95 -17.23 -2.74
C ASP A 129 -3.97 -16.32 -1.97
N VAL A 130 -4.32 -15.87 -0.76
CA VAL A 130 -3.44 -15.06 0.09
C VAL A 130 -2.68 -15.93 1.07
N LEU A 131 -1.36 -15.70 1.18
CA LEU A 131 -0.54 -16.18 2.28
C LEU A 131 -0.82 -15.30 3.51
N GLY A 132 -1.69 -15.78 4.41
CA GLY A 132 -2.27 -14.96 5.48
C GLY A 132 -1.30 -14.37 6.50
N ASN A 133 -0.07 -14.90 6.58
CA ASN A 133 1.05 -14.40 7.39
C ASN A 133 2.01 -13.48 6.60
N GLU A 134 1.82 -13.34 5.29
CA GLU A 134 2.63 -12.51 4.41
C GLU A 134 1.78 -11.37 3.85
N ILE A 135 1.42 -10.41 4.69
CA ILE A 135 0.61 -9.26 4.29
C ILE A 135 1.34 -7.97 4.63
N ALA A 136 1.40 -7.06 3.66
CA ALA A 136 1.77 -5.67 3.86
C ALA A 136 0.55 -4.75 3.66
N ALA A 137 0.59 -3.54 4.22
CA ALA A 137 -0.41 -2.53 3.97
C ALA A 137 0.25 -1.25 3.44
N ILE A 138 -0.31 -0.67 2.38
CA ILE A 138 0.15 0.61 1.84
C ILE A 138 -1.00 1.60 1.80
N GLY A 139 -0.70 2.89 1.86
CA GLY A 139 -1.72 3.91 1.78
C GLY A 139 -1.21 5.22 1.21
N TYR A 140 -2.11 5.96 0.56
CA TYR A 140 -1.82 7.21 -0.12
C TYR A 140 -2.55 8.37 0.54
N CYS A 141 -1.88 9.49 0.87
CA CYS A 141 -2.49 10.66 1.50
C CYS A 141 -3.25 10.27 2.79
N PHE A 142 -4.58 10.39 2.80
CA PHE A 142 -5.46 9.89 3.88
C PHE A 142 -5.15 8.42 4.22
N GLY A 143 -4.94 7.59 3.21
CA GLY A 143 -4.61 6.17 3.38
C GLY A 143 -3.24 5.96 4.03
N GLY A 144 -2.27 6.84 3.79
CA GLY A 144 -0.97 6.80 4.46
C GLY A 144 -1.10 6.94 5.98
N THR A 145 -1.94 7.87 6.43
CA THR A 145 -2.32 7.98 7.85
C THR A 145 -3.01 6.72 8.33
N ALA A 146 -3.94 6.17 7.53
CA ALA A 146 -4.75 5.02 7.94
C ALA A 146 -3.90 3.74 8.14
N VAL A 147 -2.87 3.50 7.32
CA VAL A 147 -1.98 2.34 7.51
C VAL A 147 -1.02 2.53 8.69
N LEU A 148 -0.61 3.76 9.01
CA LEU A 148 0.11 4.05 10.25
C LEU A 148 -0.79 3.78 11.47
N GLU A 149 -2.06 4.16 11.42
CA GLU A 149 -3.04 3.86 12.46
C GLU A 149 -3.32 2.35 12.59
N LEU A 150 -3.30 1.61 11.47
CA LEU A 150 -3.35 0.14 11.50
C LEU A 150 -2.13 -0.44 12.23
N ALA A 151 -0.93 0.04 11.95
CA ALA A 151 0.28 -0.39 12.66
C ALA A 151 0.21 -0.06 14.16
N ARG A 152 -0.19 1.17 14.53
CA ARG A 152 -0.40 1.64 15.91
C ARG A 152 -1.44 0.80 16.67
N SER A 153 -2.39 0.18 15.97
CA SER A 153 -3.35 -0.74 16.59
C SER A 153 -2.76 -2.10 16.98
N GLY A 154 -1.51 -2.37 16.63
CA GLY A 154 -0.84 -3.65 16.86
C GLY A 154 -1.23 -4.72 15.85
N ALA A 155 -1.75 -4.33 14.68
CA ALA A 155 -2.14 -5.26 13.63
C ALA A 155 -0.97 -6.16 13.21
N ASP A 156 -1.28 -7.45 13.02
CA ASP A 156 -0.33 -8.44 12.56
C ASP A 156 -0.17 -8.37 11.04
N VAL A 157 0.70 -7.47 10.58
CA VAL A 157 1.12 -7.33 9.20
C VAL A 157 2.65 -7.22 9.14
N ALA A 158 3.26 -7.72 8.07
CA ALA A 158 4.72 -7.74 7.92
C ALA A 158 5.31 -6.32 7.85
N GLY A 159 4.61 -5.42 7.18
CA GLY A 159 5.04 -4.02 7.07
C GLY A 159 3.94 -3.09 6.61
N VAL A 160 4.14 -1.79 6.84
CA VAL A 160 3.27 -0.72 6.34
C VAL A 160 4.08 0.31 5.57
N VAL A 161 3.48 0.86 4.50
CA VAL A 161 4.09 1.92 3.69
C VAL A 161 3.14 3.11 3.59
N SER A 162 3.58 4.26 4.08
CA SER A 162 2.83 5.52 3.98
C SER A 162 3.40 6.37 2.84
N PHE A 163 2.62 6.60 1.79
CA PHE A 163 2.94 7.55 0.71
C PHE A 163 2.27 8.89 1.00
N HIS A 164 3.09 9.93 1.17
CA HIS A 164 2.64 11.31 1.46
C HIS A 164 1.43 11.36 2.42
N GLY A 165 1.45 10.53 3.47
CA GLY A 165 0.43 10.52 4.51
C GLY A 165 0.62 11.61 5.55
N GLY A 166 -0.45 11.99 6.25
CA GLY A 166 -0.33 12.73 7.50
C GLY A 166 0.32 11.86 8.57
N LEU A 167 1.27 12.41 9.30
CA LEU A 167 2.15 11.69 10.24
C LEU A 167 1.76 11.88 11.70
N ASP A 168 0.74 12.70 11.95
CA ASP A 168 0.24 13.01 13.29
C ASP A 168 -0.30 11.76 14.01
N SER A 169 -0.14 11.75 15.32
CA SER A 169 -0.76 10.76 16.20
C SER A 169 -1.43 11.45 17.38
N PRO A 170 -2.73 11.25 17.63
CA PRO A 170 -3.37 11.72 18.85
C PRO A 170 -2.92 10.94 20.10
N THR A 171 -2.34 9.74 19.90
CA THR A 171 -1.86 8.84 20.94
C THR A 171 -0.49 8.27 20.61
N PRO A 172 0.61 9.06 20.70
CA PRO A 172 1.96 8.59 20.35
C PRO A 172 2.43 7.39 21.18
N ALA A 173 1.83 7.16 22.36
CA ALA A 173 2.11 5.99 23.18
C ALA A 173 1.76 4.65 22.48
N ASP A 174 0.89 4.68 21.47
CA ASP A 174 0.52 3.50 20.66
C ASP A 174 1.68 3.02 19.76
N GLY A 175 2.74 3.81 19.58
CA GLY A 175 3.98 3.39 18.93
C GLY A 175 4.56 2.10 19.51
N LYS A 176 4.34 1.83 20.81
CA LYS A 176 4.76 0.60 21.49
C LYS A 176 4.00 -0.66 21.03
N ASN A 177 2.85 -0.48 20.39
CA ASN A 177 2.05 -1.61 19.89
C ASN A 177 2.47 -2.01 18.48
N ILE A 178 3.24 -1.19 17.76
CA ILE A 178 3.64 -1.43 16.37
C ILE A 178 4.55 -2.66 16.32
N ARG A 179 4.11 -3.67 15.56
CA ARG A 179 4.86 -4.90 15.30
C ARG A 179 5.39 -4.96 13.87
N ALA A 180 4.74 -4.22 12.98
CA ALA A 180 5.09 -4.12 11.57
C ALA A 180 6.39 -3.33 11.38
N ARG A 181 7.17 -3.63 10.34
CA ARG A 181 8.15 -2.69 9.82
C ARG A 181 7.44 -1.49 9.19
N VAL A 182 8.04 -0.31 9.25
CA VAL A 182 7.42 0.94 8.78
C VAL A 182 8.29 1.61 7.73
N LEU A 183 7.74 1.88 6.54
CA LEU A 183 8.35 2.71 5.51
C LEU A 183 7.50 3.97 5.31
N VAL A 184 8.11 5.13 5.49
CA VAL A 184 7.47 6.44 5.25
C VAL A 184 8.12 7.09 4.03
N LEU A 185 7.31 7.44 3.04
CA LEU A 185 7.71 8.06 1.78
C LEU A 185 7.08 9.46 1.71
N HIS A 186 7.89 10.47 2.04
CA HIS A 186 7.43 11.82 2.33
C HIS A 186 7.93 12.83 1.30
N GLY A 187 7.10 13.82 0.96
CA GLY A 187 7.53 14.98 0.18
C GLY A 187 8.22 15.99 1.09
N ALA A 188 9.50 16.28 0.84
CA ALA A 188 10.27 17.17 1.70
C ALA A 188 9.70 18.61 1.80
N ASP A 189 8.91 19.01 0.79
CA ASP A 189 8.31 20.33 0.70
C ASP A 189 6.78 20.29 0.95
N ASP A 190 6.27 19.23 1.62
CA ASP A 190 4.83 19.05 1.91
C ASP A 190 4.35 20.04 2.98
N PRO A 191 3.57 21.08 2.64
CA PRO A 191 3.14 22.10 3.59
C PRO A 191 2.04 21.60 4.55
N PHE A 192 1.43 20.44 4.27
CA PHE A 192 0.36 19.87 5.10
C PHE A 192 0.91 18.96 6.20
N VAL A 193 2.19 18.58 6.11
CA VAL A 193 2.88 17.76 7.10
C VAL A 193 4.18 18.47 7.51
N PRO A 194 4.12 19.37 8.49
CA PRO A 194 5.27 20.15 8.91
C PRO A 194 6.35 19.26 9.57
N GLU A 195 7.60 19.70 9.51
CA GLU A 195 8.78 19.01 10.07
C GLU A 195 8.57 18.52 11.51
N ALA A 196 7.81 19.28 12.32
CA ALA A 196 7.48 18.88 13.68
C ALA A 196 6.68 17.57 13.75
N GLN A 197 5.82 17.26 12.74
CA GLN A 197 5.12 15.98 12.66
C GLN A 197 6.05 14.86 12.22
N VAL A 198 6.97 15.13 11.30
CA VAL A 198 8.01 14.16 10.89
C VAL A 198 8.81 13.75 12.12
N LYS A 199 9.33 14.75 12.85
CA LYS A 199 10.12 14.54 14.07
C LYS A 199 9.33 13.79 15.15
N ALA A 200 8.06 14.12 15.35
CA ALA A 200 7.21 13.46 16.33
C ALA A 200 6.99 11.97 15.98
N LEU A 201 6.78 11.66 14.71
CA LEU A 201 6.68 10.25 14.26
C LEU A 201 8.01 9.51 14.48
N GLU A 202 9.14 10.11 14.14
CA GLU A 202 10.45 9.48 14.39
C GLU A 202 10.67 9.17 15.87
N ASP A 203 10.28 10.08 16.75
CA ASP A 203 10.41 9.89 18.21
C ASP A 203 9.46 8.80 18.72
N GLU A 204 8.23 8.73 18.16
CA GLU A 204 7.27 7.66 18.40
C GLU A 204 7.85 6.29 18.01
N LEU A 205 8.37 6.15 16.79
CA LEU A 205 8.91 4.91 16.26
C LEU A 205 10.17 4.45 17.02
N ARG A 206 11.07 5.39 17.36
CA ARG A 206 12.23 5.10 18.23
C ARG A 206 11.79 4.65 19.62
N GLY A 207 10.83 5.35 20.21
CA GLY A 207 10.30 5.01 21.54
C GLY A 207 9.60 3.66 21.58
N GLY A 208 9.04 3.23 20.46
CA GLY A 208 8.41 1.92 20.27
C GLY A 208 9.40 0.78 19.94
N GLY A 209 10.67 1.10 19.63
CA GLY A 209 11.64 0.09 19.16
C GLY A 209 11.30 -0.48 17.80
N VAL A 210 10.61 0.27 16.97
CA VAL A 210 10.13 -0.15 15.64
C VAL A 210 11.29 -0.21 14.65
N ASP A 211 11.28 -1.18 13.73
CA ASP A 211 12.13 -1.17 12.54
C ASP A 211 11.47 -0.26 11.49
N TRP A 212 12.11 0.87 11.17
CA TRP A 212 11.53 1.87 10.30
C TRP A 212 12.54 2.57 9.41
N GLN A 213 12.04 3.06 8.28
CA GLN A 213 12.75 3.94 7.36
C GLN A 213 11.85 5.10 6.95
N LEU A 214 12.40 6.30 6.89
CA LEU A 214 11.75 7.49 6.34
C LEU A 214 12.61 8.04 5.21
N VAL A 215 11.98 8.29 4.07
CA VAL A 215 12.63 8.84 2.88
C VAL A 215 11.91 10.12 2.48
N GLU A 216 12.65 11.22 2.44
CA GLU A 216 12.18 12.52 1.99
C GLU A 216 12.60 12.79 0.54
N TYR A 217 11.65 13.24 -0.27
CA TYR A 217 11.87 13.56 -1.68
C TYR A 217 11.91 15.07 -1.86
N GLY A 218 13.12 15.64 -2.05
CA GLY A 218 13.31 17.08 -2.29
C GLY A 218 12.57 17.55 -3.54
N GLY A 219 11.91 18.71 -3.47
CA GLY A 219 11.09 19.27 -4.53
C GLY A 219 9.73 18.60 -4.72
N ALA A 220 9.36 17.65 -3.84
CA ALA A 220 8.04 17.03 -3.85
C ALA A 220 7.18 17.58 -2.71
N VAL A 221 5.94 17.92 -3.04
CA VAL A 221 4.90 18.33 -2.10
C VAL A 221 3.92 17.18 -1.85
N HIS A 222 2.80 17.43 -1.17
CA HIS A 222 1.75 16.43 -0.96
C HIS A 222 1.25 15.81 -2.27
N SER A 223 0.74 14.58 -2.22
CA SER A 223 0.17 13.86 -3.38
C SER A 223 1.14 13.63 -4.56
N PHE A 224 2.44 13.60 -4.32
CA PHE A 224 3.46 13.49 -5.38
C PHE A 224 3.36 12.21 -6.23
N THR A 225 2.60 11.21 -5.82
CA THR A 225 2.36 9.98 -6.61
C THR A 225 1.09 10.02 -7.46
N ILE A 226 0.25 11.07 -7.35
CA ILE A 226 -1.08 11.17 -7.96
C ILE A 226 -1.03 12.09 -9.19
N PRO A 227 -1.08 11.55 -10.43
CA PRO A 227 -0.98 12.39 -11.64
C PRO A 227 -2.05 13.48 -11.72
N ASP A 228 -3.27 13.20 -11.27
CA ASP A 228 -4.40 14.14 -11.30
C ASP A 228 -4.25 15.31 -10.32
N ALA A 229 -3.23 15.28 -9.43
CA ALA A 229 -2.91 16.42 -8.57
C ALA A 229 -2.32 17.60 -9.35
N GLY A 230 -1.97 17.41 -10.63
CA GLY A 230 -1.34 18.44 -11.47
C GLY A 230 0.14 18.64 -11.12
N SER A 231 0.74 19.72 -11.62
CA SER A 231 2.20 19.97 -11.51
C SER A 231 2.56 21.27 -10.80
N ASP A 232 1.60 21.94 -10.17
CA ASP A 232 1.78 23.23 -9.51
C ASP A 232 2.04 23.06 -7.99
N ASN A 233 3.30 23.01 -7.60
CA ASN A 233 3.70 22.85 -6.20
C ASN A 233 3.19 23.98 -5.29
N SER A 234 2.90 25.18 -5.84
CA SER A 234 2.43 26.31 -5.03
C SER A 234 1.07 26.05 -4.37
N LYS A 235 0.34 25.06 -4.85
CA LYS A 235 -0.93 24.59 -4.26
C LYS A 235 -0.75 23.65 -3.08
N GLY A 236 0.49 23.27 -2.76
CA GLY A 236 0.82 22.33 -1.69
C GLY A 236 0.58 20.86 -2.00
N ALA A 237 -0.09 20.54 -3.11
CA ALA A 237 -0.28 19.19 -3.62
C ALA A 237 -0.06 19.16 -5.12
N ALA A 238 0.87 18.32 -5.60
CA ALA A 238 1.22 18.20 -7.01
C ALA A 238 1.93 16.88 -7.30
N TYR A 239 1.78 16.37 -8.52
CA TYR A 239 2.49 15.20 -9.02
C TYR A 239 3.97 15.50 -9.25
N ASN A 240 4.84 14.60 -8.81
CA ASN A 240 6.27 14.65 -9.10
C ASN A 240 6.71 13.28 -9.63
N ALA A 241 6.95 13.19 -10.94
CA ALA A 241 7.27 11.93 -11.61
C ALA A 241 8.56 11.27 -11.09
N ALA A 242 9.54 12.03 -10.64
CA ALA A 242 10.77 11.48 -10.07
C ALA A 242 10.53 10.89 -8.68
N ALA A 243 9.79 11.59 -7.84
CA ALA A 243 9.41 11.13 -6.50
C ALA A 243 8.49 9.90 -6.58
N ASP A 244 7.49 9.89 -7.48
CA ASP A 244 6.61 8.74 -7.72
C ASP A 244 7.42 7.47 -8.08
N ARG A 245 8.29 7.54 -9.08
CA ARG A 245 9.13 6.38 -9.47
C ARG A 245 10.06 5.93 -8.35
N ARG A 246 10.70 6.87 -7.64
CA ARG A 246 11.65 6.54 -6.57
C ARG A 246 10.95 5.93 -5.36
N SER A 247 9.80 6.48 -4.97
CA SER A 247 9.01 5.96 -3.85
C SER A 247 8.42 4.58 -4.16
N TRP A 248 7.96 4.36 -5.39
CA TRP A 248 7.52 3.03 -5.83
C TRP A 248 8.67 2.02 -5.73
N LYS A 249 9.86 2.39 -6.22
CA LYS A 249 11.03 1.52 -6.10
C LYS A 249 11.39 1.23 -4.64
N ALA A 250 11.37 2.23 -3.77
CA ALA A 250 11.66 2.05 -2.35
C ALA A 250 10.66 1.06 -1.69
N MET A 251 9.36 1.15 -2.03
CA MET A 251 8.37 0.17 -1.60
C MET A 251 8.67 -1.24 -2.13
N VAL A 252 9.07 -1.38 -3.40
CA VAL A 252 9.40 -2.68 -4.00
C VAL A 252 10.61 -3.32 -3.31
N ASP A 253 11.64 -2.53 -3.04
CA ASP A 253 12.83 -2.99 -2.31
C ASP A 253 12.45 -3.42 -0.87
N PHE A 254 11.61 -2.64 -0.20
CA PHE A 254 11.07 -2.97 1.12
C PHE A 254 10.26 -4.27 1.12
N PHE A 255 9.40 -4.48 0.11
CA PHE A 255 8.65 -5.74 -0.02
C PHE A 255 9.55 -6.94 -0.28
N ALA A 256 10.67 -6.75 -0.98
CA ALA A 256 11.65 -7.81 -1.19
C ALA A 256 12.33 -8.27 0.12
N GLU A 257 12.41 -7.38 1.11
CA GLU A 257 12.88 -7.71 2.46
C GLU A 257 11.78 -8.39 3.31
N LEU A 258 10.52 -7.95 3.14
CA LEU A 258 9.38 -8.54 3.86
C LEU A 258 9.04 -9.95 3.38
N PHE A 259 9.16 -10.20 2.06
CA PHE A 259 8.70 -11.42 1.38
C PHE A 259 9.82 -12.06 0.54
N PRO A 260 10.88 -12.57 1.17
CA PRO A 260 12.05 -13.08 0.44
C PRO A 260 11.75 -14.28 -0.45
N ALA A 261 10.70 -15.05 -0.15
CA ALA A 261 10.29 -16.22 -0.93
C ALA A 261 9.40 -15.89 -2.15
N ALA A 262 8.98 -14.63 -2.31
CA ALA A 262 8.10 -14.20 -3.41
C ALA A 262 8.85 -13.77 -4.69
N ARG A 263 10.15 -14.10 -4.79
CA ARG A 263 11.01 -13.80 -5.95
C ARG A 263 11.02 -14.92 -6.96
#